data_257c89034c170d9f825e9371e144675c
#
_entry.id   257c89034c170d9f825e9371e144675c
#
_cell.length_a   1.000
_cell.length_b   1.000
_cell.length_c   1.000
_cell.angle_alpha   90.00
_cell.angle_beta   90.00
_cell.angle_gamma   90.00
#
_symmetry.space_group_name_H-M   'P 1'
#
loop_
_entity.id
_entity.type
_entity.pdbx_description
1 polymer ?
#
loop_
_entity_poly.entity_id
_entity_poly.type
_entity_poly.pdbx_seq_one_letter_code
_entity_poly.pdbx_strand_id
1 'polypeptide(L)'
;METIEKGSDIVVVAVFAKDPALSMFYLGEHELRLIGSMMYRHEDYLTAIDYVSKGIVNLKPLVSNRFAFEEYDDAYKFIDTHRETSMKVLIDFEQKPEEKK
;
A
#
# COMPACT_ATOMS: atom_id res chain seq x y z
N MET A 1 10.49 -16.77 -3.08
CA MET A 1 11.84 -16.82 -3.68
C MET A 1 12.04 -18.06 -4.53
N GLU A 2 11.47 -19.18 -4.17
CA GLU A 2 11.61 -20.47 -4.86
C GLU A 2 11.20 -20.45 -6.34
N THR A 3 10.19 -19.66 -6.69
CA THR A 3 9.61 -19.58 -8.05
C THR A 3 10.13 -18.41 -8.87
N ILE A 4 11.07 -17.63 -8.33
CA ILE A 4 11.58 -16.44 -9.00
C ILE A 4 12.67 -16.86 -10.02
N GLU A 5 12.72 -16.18 -11.16
CA GLU A 5 13.74 -16.41 -12.17
C GLU A 5 15.13 -16.05 -11.66
N LYS A 6 16.13 -16.87 -12.01
CA LYS A 6 17.53 -16.63 -11.61
C LYS A 6 18.04 -15.29 -12.15
N GLY A 7 18.82 -14.60 -11.32
CA GLY A 7 19.40 -13.30 -11.66
C GLY A 7 18.43 -12.11 -11.48
N SER A 8 17.21 -12.35 -10.97
CA SER A 8 16.20 -11.30 -10.80
C SER A 8 16.48 -10.39 -9.61
N ASP A 9 15.87 -9.20 -9.66
CA ASP A 9 15.85 -8.25 -8.56
C ASP A 9 14.59 -8.42 -7.71
N ILE A 10 14.76 -8.40 -6.39
CA ILE A 10 13.67 -8.31 -5.42
C ILE A 10 13.72 -6.90 -4.82
N VAL A 11 12.75 -6.06 -5.15
CA VAL A 11 12.66 -4.71 -4.60
C VAL A 11 11.75 -4.72 -3.38
N VAL A 12 12.31 -4.31 -2.24
CA VAL A 12 11.61 -4.22 -0.96
C VAL A 12 11.07 -2.81 -0.79
N VAL A 13 9.77 -2.64 -0.90
CA VAL A 13 9.06 -1.34 -0.79
C VAL A 13 8.17 -1.23 0.45
N ALA A 14 8.18 -2.24 1.31
CA ALA A 14 7.34 -2.31 2.50
C ALA A 14 8.08 -1.86 3.75
N VAL A 15 7.33 -1.37 4.74
CA VAL A 15 7.78 -1.19 6.11
C VAL A 15 7.28 -2.37 6.94
N PHE A 16 8.20 -3.09 7.57
CA PHE A 16 7.89 -4.28 8.35
C PHE A 16 7.85 -3.94 9.84
N ALA A 17 6.79 -4.36 10.52
CA ALA A 17 6.68 -4.25 11.98
C ALA A 17 7.57 -5.27 12.72
N LYS A 18 7.95 -6.35 12.04
CA LYS A 18 8.87 -7.39 12.50
C LYS A 18 9.76 -7.80 11.34
N ASP A 19 11.01 -8.13 11.64
CA ASP A 19 11.95 -8.59 10.62
C ASP A 19 11.45 -9.90 9.98
N PRO A 20 11.24 -9.93 8.66
CA PRO A 20 10.85 -11.15 7.97
C PRO A 20 12.04 -12.11 7.87
N ALA A 21 11.77 -13.41 8.00
CA ALA A 21 12.76 -14.43 7.70
C ALA A 21 12.92 -14.58 6.18
N LEU A 22 14.15 -14.63 5.72
CA LEU A 22 14.48 -14.82 4.30
C LEU A 22 15.26 -16.12 4.10
N SER A 23 14.95 -16.84 3.03
CA SER A 23 15.74 -17.99 2.62
C SER A 23 17.02 -17.52 1.92
N MET A 24 18.12 -17.54 2.68
CA MET A 24 19.44 -17.23 2.13
C MET A 24 19.89 -18.29 1.09
N PHE A 25 19.36 -19.51 1.20
CA PHE A 25 19.61 -20.56 0.20
C PHE A 25 19.11 -20.13 -1.18
N TYR A 26 17.85 -19.76 -1.32
CA TYR A 26 17.30 -19.35 -2.61
C TYR A 26 17.88 -18.00 -3.09
N LEU A 27 18.26 -17.11 -2.18
CA LEU A 27 18.93 -15.87 -2.54
C LEU A 27 20.25 -16.15 -3.27
N GLY A 28 21.06 -17.09 -2.74
CA GLY A 28 22.32 -17.49 -3.35
C GLY A 28 22.15 -18.39 -4.57
N GLU A 29 21.33 -19.46 -4.45
CA GLU A 29 21.11 -20.45 -5.51
C GLU A 29 20.57 -19.83 -6.81
N HIS A 30 19.70 -18.80 -6.68
CA HIS A 30 19.12 -18.11 -7.81
C HIS A 30 19.86 -16.81 -8.18
N GLU A 31 21.00 -16.51 -7.57
CA GLU A 31 21.77 -15.28 -7.82
C GLU A 31 20.93 -14.02 -7.74
N LEU A 32 19.99 -13.97 -6.76
CA LEU A 32 19.04 -12.88 -6.62
C LEU A 32 19.70 -11.65 -5.98
N ARG A 33 19.20 -10.47 -6.34
CA ARG A 33 19.58 -9.21 -5.69
C ARG A 33 18.42 -8.69 -4.84
N LEU A 34 18.72 -8.28 -3.60
CA LEU A 34 17.76 -7.67 -2.70
C LEU A 34 18.03 -6.18 -2.61
N ILE A 35 17.06 -5.36 -3.04
CA ILE A 35 17.21 -3.92 -3.18
C ILE A 35 16.15 -3.24 -2.31
N GLY A 36 16.58 -2.41 -1.36
CA GLY A 36 15.67 -1.57 -0.58
C GLY A 36 15.22 -0.36 -1.38
N SER A 37 13.94 0.00 -1.26
CA SER A 37 13.38 1.24 -1.80
C SER A 37 12.52 1.89 -0.72
N MET A 38 12.76 3.16 -0.45
CA MET A 38 12.01 3.91 0.56
C MET A 38 11.52 5.23 -0.02
N MET A 39 10.21 5.47 0.18
CA MET A 39 9.55 6.70 -0.24
C MET A 39 9.63 6.98 -1.74
N TYR A 40 9.45 8.23 -2.13
CA TYR A 40 9.30 8.67 -3.51
C TYR A 40 10.09 9.96 -3.74
N ARG A 41 10.54 10.17 -4.96
CA ARG A 41 11.15 11.43 -5.40
C ARG A 41 10.09 12.40 -5.86
N HIS A 42 10.43 13.66 -6.01
CA HIS A 42 9.53 14.69 -6.51
C HIS A 42 8.95 14.33 -7.91
N GLU A 43 9.80 13.79 -8.78
CA GLU A 43 9.42 13.38 -10.14
C GLU A 43 8.38 12.25 -10.14
N ASP A 44 8.42 11.36 -9.15
CA ASP A 44 7.44 10.26 -9.02
C ASP A 44 6.04 10.82 -8.73
N TYR A 45 5.93 11.86 -7.90
CA TYR A 45 4.67 12.53 -7.63
C TYR A 45 4.12 13.23 -8.88
N LEU A 46 4.96 13.95 -9.64
CA LEU A 46 4.55 14.60 -10.87
C LEU A 46 4.06 13.57 -11.90
N THR A 47 4.77 12.45 -12.05
CA THR A 47 4.40 11.36 -12.94
C THR A 47 3.07 10.73 -12.52
N ALA A 48 2.87 10.49 -11.22
CA ALA A 48 1.64 9.91 -10.70
C ALA A 48 0.43 10.83 -10.94
N ILE A 49 0.58 12.14 -10.72
CA ILE A 49 -0.45 13.14 -10.99
C ILE A 49 -0.81 13.16 -12.49
N ASP A 50 0.20 13.15 -13.35
CA ASP A 50 -0.01 13.13 -14.81
C ASP A 50 -0.78 11.87 -15.26
N TYR A 51 -0.40 10.69 -14.74
CA TYR A 51 -1.08 9.42 -15.07
C TYR A 51 -2.54 9.40 -14.62
N VAL A 52 -2.82 9.92 -13.44
CA VAL A 52 -4.20 10.02 -12.93
C VAL A 52 -5.00 11.03 -13.75
N SER A 53 -4.43 12.20 -14.06
CA SER A 53 -5.10 13.26 -14.83
C SER A 53 -5.45 12.82 -16.26
N LYS A 54 -4.62 11.97 -16.86
CA LYS A 54 -4.83 11.38 -18.19
C LYS A 54 -5.74 10.15 -18.18
N GLY A 55 -6.18 9.70 -17.00
CA GLY A 55 -6.99 8.49 -16.85
C GLY A 55 -6.24 7.19 -17.14
N ILE A 56 -4.90 7.21 -17.20
CA ILE A 56 -4.07 6.01 -17.36
C ILE A 56 -4.17 5.13 -16.12
N VAL A 57 -4.25 5.73 -14.93
CA VAL A 57 -4.42 5.06 -13.65
C VAL A 57 -5.74 5.47 -13.02
N ASN A 58 -6.58 4.49 -12.68
CA ASN A 58 -7.83 4.72 -11.96
C ASN A 58 -7.64 4.38 -10.48
N LEU A 59 -7.63 5.38 -9.62
CA LEU A 59 -7.47 5.22 -8.16
C LEU A 59 -8.78 4.99 -7.42
N LYS A 60 -9.95 5.26 -8.03
CA LYS A 60 -11.26 5.16 -7.35
C LYS A 60 -11.53 3.78 -6.73
N PRO A 61 -11.22 2.64 -7.40
CA PRO A 61 -11.44 1.33 -6.81
C PRO A 61 -10.56 1.01 -5.60
N LEU A 62 -9.48 1.77 -5.37
CA LEU A 62 -8.60 1.58 -4.23
C LEU A 62 -9.17 2.16 -2.93
N VAL A 63 -10.11 3.11 -3.03
CA VAL A 63 -10.78 3.68 -1.87
C VAL A 63 -11.83 2.70 -1.40
N SER A 64 -11.51 1.92 -0.36
CA SER A 64 -12.39 0.91 0.19
C SER A 64 -13.50 1.50 1.06
N ASN A 65 -13.18 2.51 1.86
CA ASN A 65 -14.11 3.12 2.80
C ASN A 65 -13.84 4.60 3.00
N ARG A 66 -14.90 5.33 3.39
CA ARG A 66 -14.84 6.73 3.80
C ARG A 66 -15.55 6.88 5.14
N PHE A 67 -15.00 7.71 6.01
CA PHE A 67 -15.56 8.07 7.30
C PHE A 67 -15.58 9.58 7.42
N ALA A 68 -16.57 10.13 8.12
CA ALA A 68 -16.57 11.53 8.50
C ALA A 68 -15.45 11.81 9.52
N PHE A 69 -15.06 13.07 9.67
CA PHE A 69 -14.00 13.44 10.60
C PHE A 69 -14.34 13.04 12.05
N GLU A 70 -15.59 13.17 12.44
CA GLU A 70 -16.10 12.81 13.78
C GLU A 70 -16.04 11.30 14.04
N GLU A 71 -15.93 10.48 12.99
CA GLU A 71 -15.84 9.01 13.06
C GLU A 71 -14.39 8.51 12.99
N TYR A 72 -13.42 9.38 13.23
CA TYR A 72 -12.00 9.08 13.15
C TYR A 72 -11.59 7.81 13.91
N ASP A 73 -12.03 7.68 15.16
CA ASP A 73 -11.78 6.50 16.01
C ASP A 73 -12.38 5.21 15.42
N ASP A 74 -13.59 5.31 14.85
CA ASP A 74 -14.28 4.17 14.23
C ASP A 74 -13.55 3.74 12.95
N ALA A 75 -12.97 4.67 12.20
CA ALA A 75 -12.14 4.37 11.02
C ALA A 75 -10.92 3.52 11.38
N TYR A 76 -10.21 3.84 12.45
CA TYR A 76 -9.05 3.04 12.91
C TYR A 76 -9.46 1.66 13.41
N LYS A 77 -10.53 1.56 14.19
CA LYS A 77 -11.07 0.27 14.64
C LYS A 77 -11.53 -0.59 13.47
N PHE A 78 -12.11 0.05 12.43
CA PHE A 78 -12.52 -0.63 11.22
C PHE A 78 -11.30 -1.24 10.48
N ILE A 79 -10.21 -0.48 10.29
CA ILE A 79 -8.98 -0.98 9.67
C ILE A 79 -8.44 -2.19 10.43
N ASP A 80 -8.42 -2.14 11.76
CA ASP A 80 -7.88 -3.23 12.58
C ASP A 80 -8.69 -4.52 12.47
N THR A 81 -10.01 -4.42 12.27
CA THR A 81 -10.91 -5.57 12.15
C THR A 81 -11.14 -6.04 10.73
N HIS A 82 -10.82 -5.22 9.71
CA HIS A 82 -11.08 -5.49 8.30
C HIS A 82 -9.82 -5.38 7.42
N ARG A 83 -8.67 -5.83 7.93
CA ARG A 83 -7.36 -5.71 7.24
C ARG A 83 -7.33 -6.32 5.86
N GLU A 84 -8.03 -7.44 5.65
CA GLU A 84 -8.04 -8.16 4.38
C GLU A 84 -8.87 -7.47 3.29
N THR A 85 -9.82 -6.60 3.67
CA THR A 85 -10.73 -5.91 2.76
C THR A 85 -10.48 -4.41 2.67
N SER A 86 -9.63 -3.87 3.55
CA SER A 86 -9.28 -2.45 3.59
C SER A 86 -8.01 -2.18 2.79
N MET A 87 -8.10 -1.28 1.80
CA MET A 87 -6.92 -0.85 1.04
C MET A 87 -6.63 0.63 1.30
N LYS A 88 -7.56 1.53 0.99
CA LYS A 88 -7.48 2.97 1.32
C LYS A 88 -8.73 3.38 2.05
N VAL A 89 -8.56 3.70 3.33
CA VAL A 89 -9.62 4.27 4.17
C VAL A 89 -9.36 5.77 4.28
N LEU A 90 -10.34 6.57 3.89
CA LEU A 90 -10.24 8.03 3.87
C LEU A 90 -11.08 8.65 4.98
N ILE A 91 -10.56 9.72 5.57
CA ILE A 91 -11.32 10.63 6.42
C ILE A 91 -11.75 11.82 5.56
N ASP A 92 -13.05 12.05 5.49
CA ASP A 92 -13.67 13.07 4.65
C ASP A 92 -14.19 14.19 5.55
N PHE A 93 -13.66 15.40 5.36
CA PHE A 93 -14.05 16.56 6.18
C PHE A 93 -15.36 17.21 5.74
N GLU A 94 -15.84 16.88 4.54
CA GLU A 94 -17.11 17.39 4.02
C GLU A 94 -18.27 16.41 4.27
N GLN A 95 -17.98 15.16 4.56
CA GLN A 95 -18.97 14.15 4.85
C GLN A 95 -19.51 14.33 6.28
N LYS A 96 -20.85 14.33 6.43
CA LYS A 96 -21.47 14.26 7.75
C LYS A 96 -21.47 12.82 8.25
N PRO A 97 -21.34 12.60 9.58
CA PRO A 97 -21.41 11.26 10.14
C PRO A 97 -22.74 10.60 9.80
N GLU A 98 -22.71 9.29 9.51
CA GLU A 98 -23.93 8.52 9.34
C GLU A 98 -24.72 8.49 10.66
N GLU A 99 -26.00 8.90 10.63
CA GLU A 99 -26.86 8.75 11.80
C GLU A 99 -26.99 7.26 12.13
N LYS A 100 -26.34 6.85 13.21
CA LYS A 100 -26.47 5.48 13.74
C LYS A 100 -27.94 5.29 14.16
N LYS A 101 -28.70 4.52 13.35
CA LYS A 101 -30.05 4.07 13.70
C LYS A 101 -30.00 2.95 14.73
#